data_ac076930f741fd5841574d16a01bc604
#
_entry.id   ac076930f741fd5841574d16a01bc604
#
_cell.length_a   1.000
_cell.length_b   1.000
_cell.length_c   1.000
_cell.angle_alpha   90.00
_cell.angle_beta   90.00
_cell.angle_gamma   90.00
#
_symmetry.space_group_name_H-M   'P 1'
#
loop_
_entity.id
_entity.type
_entity.pdbx_description
1 polymer ?
#
loop_
_entity_poly.entity_id
_entity_poly.type
_entity_poly.pdbx_seq_one_letter_code
_entity_poly.pdbx_strand_id
1 'polypeptide(L)'
;MAVFVEVVDASSFAGAARRLGMSPAMVSTHIQALEQRLGVRLLNRTTRRVSVTEVGQDYYERTLRILADMEEAERAAGDLQTVPRGVLRVTTSVSSGTRFLGPAIAEYLALYPDVSVELSLDDRYIDLVEQRFDLAIRAGHLADSSLIARKLGSVGSVLCASPAYLEAKCIPRTPRDLARHNCLVYTHATRQNVWRFTHKDGGEEAVRISGRFLANNGDVLLSLALKDAGVVLVPQFIADSDLRAGRLVRLLPDYETPQFPVNAVYPHSRYVSAKTRTFIDFIAARFERSQRLKRNGAGTDDDARPPLPLRAVS
;
A
#
# COMPACT_ATOMS: atom_id res chain seq x y z
N MET A 1 -5.32 25.67 -18.86
CA MET A 1 -5.33 24.70 -17.74
C MET A 1 -3.94 24.61 -17.09
N ALA A 2 -2.88 24.23 -17.77
CA ALA A 2 -1.53 24.15 -17.20
C ALA A 2 -1.05 25.48 -16.54
N VAL A 3 -1.25 26.63 -17.19
CA VAL A 3 -0.92 27.94 -16.62
C VAL A 3 -1.63 28.20 -15.30
N PHE A 4 -2.88 27.74 -15.15
CA PHE A 4 -3.63 27.89 -13.92
C PHE A 4 -3.03 27.04 -12.79
N VAL A 5 -2.67 25.78 -13.07
CA VAL A 5 -2.00 24.90 -12.09
C VAL A 5 -0.70 25.54 -11.61
N GLU A 6 0.14 26.04 -12.51
CA GLU A 6 1.40 26.70 -12.15
C GLU A 6 1.21 27.97 -11.30
N VAL A 7 0.14 28.74 -11.53
CA VAL A 7 -0.17 29.91 -10.70
C VAL A 7 -0.58 29.50 -9.28
N VAL A 8 -1.36 28.42 -9.16
CA VAL A 8 -1.76 27.87 -7.85
C VAL A 8 -0.53 27.35 -7.09
N ASP A 9 0.29 26.51 -7.73
CA ASP A 9 1.49 25.90 -7.15
C ASP A 9 2.54 26.94 -6.72
N ALA A 10 2.71 28.00 -7.52
CA ALA A 10 3.62 29.08 -7.21
C ALA A 10 3.02 30.10 -6.23
N SER A 11 1.70 30.07 -5.97
CA SER A 11 0.94 31.08 -5.23
C SER A 11 1.24 32.52 -5.71
N SER A 12 1.67 32.66 -6.98
CA SER A 12 2.19 33.91 -7.53
C SER A 12 2.20 33.91 -9.05
N PHE A 13 1.65 34.96 -9.70
CA PHE A 13 1.74 35.14 -11.15
C PHE A 13 3.18 35.27 -11.64
N ALA A 14 4.03 36.01 -10.90
CA ALA A 14 5.45 36.18 -11.25
C ALA A 14 6.24 34.86 -11.06
N GLY A 15 5.89 34.06 -10.06
CA GLY A 15 6.46 32.73 -9.84
C GLY A 15 6.13 31.77 -10.98
N ALA A 16 4.86 31.67 -11.35
CA ALA A 16 4.38 30.87 -12.47
C ALA A 16 5.00 31.32 -13.80
N ALA A 17 5.08 32.63 -14.05
CA ALA A 17 5.67 33.19 -15.25
C ALA A 17 7.13 32.74 -15.44
N ARG A 18 7.94 32.77 -14.39
CA ARG A 18 9.33 32.28 -14.42
C ARG A 18 9.43 30.80 -14.75
N ARG A 19 8.58 29.97 -14.16
CA ARG A 19 8.57 28.50 -14.40
C ARG A 19 8.13 28.16 -15.80
N LEU A 20 7.18 28.94 -16.35
CA LEU A 20 6.63 28.71 -17.70
C LEU A 20 7.43 29.41 -18.81
N GLY A 21 8.46 30.21 -18.50
CA GLY A 21 9.17 31.00 -19.50
C GLY A 21 8.29 32.07 -20.15
N MET A 22 7.28 32.58 -19.44
CA MET A 22 6.30 33.56 -19.93
C MET A 22 6.45 34.91 -19.20
N SER A 23 5.87 35.99 -19.80
CA SER A 23 5.72 37.26 -19.05
C SER A 23 4.55 37.17 -18.05
N PRO A 24 4.62 37.90 -16.91
CA PRO A 24 3.49 37.92 -15.96
C PRO A 24 2.18 38.42 -16.57
N ALA A 25 2.26 39.32 -17.57
CA ALA A 25 1.11 39.80 -18.31
C ALA A 25 0.44 38.67 -19.13
N MET A 26 1.23 37.84 -19.81
CA MET A 26 0.71 36.66 -20.55
C MET A 26 0.02 35.67 -19.61
N VAL A 27 0.65 35.36 -18.48
CA VAL A 27 0.03 34.46 -17.47
C VAL A 27 -1.30 35.04 -17.00
N SER A 28 -1.36 36.35 -16.71
CA SER A 28 -2.62 37.03 -16.31
C SER A 28 -3.69 36.94 -17.39
N THR A 29 -3.34 37.16 -18.66
CA THR A 29 -4.25 37.02 -19.80
C THR A 29 -4.80 35.61 -19.94
N HIS A 30 -3.97 34.58 -19.80
CA HIS A 30 -4.41 33.18 -19.87
C HIS A 30 -5.38 32.82 -18.73
N ILE A 31 -5.15 33.34 -17.52
CA ILE A 31 -6.07 33.11 -16.39
C ILE A 31 -7.40 33.83 -16.65
N GLN A 32 -7.37 35.08 -17.09
CA GLN A 32 -8.60 35.82 -17.43
C GLN A 32 -9.43 35.13 -18.50
N ALA A 33 -8.79 34.68 -19.57
CA ALA A 33 -9.48 33.95 -20.65
C ALA A 33 -10.08 32.63 -20.15
N LEU A 34 -9.39 31.93 -19.24
CA LEU A 34 -9.91 30.71 -18.61
C LEU A 34 -11.15 31.00 -17.76
N GLU A 35 -11.09 31.99 -16.87
CA GLU A 35 -12.19 32.40 -16.01
C GLU A 35 -13.40 32.89 -16.83
N GLN A 36 -13.17 33.68 -17.89
CA GLN A 36 -14.22 34.11 -18.83
C GLN A 36 -14.90 32.93 -19.52
N ARG A 37 -14.12 31.96 -20.01
CA ARG A 37 -14.65 30.76 -20.67
C ARG A 37 -15.50 29.91 -19.74
N LEU A 38 -15.13 29.84 -18.45
CA LEU A 38 -15.83 29.04 -17.43
C LEU A 38 -16.98 29.81 -16.79
N GLY A 39 -17.03 31.13 -16.94
CA GLY A 39 -18.03 32.00 -16.33
C GLY A 39 -17.88 32.15 -14.81
N VAL A 40 -16.76 31.74 -14.23
CA VAL A 40 -16.51 31.76 -12.80
C VAL A 40 -15.09 32.23 -12.48
N ARG A 41 -14.89 32.82 -11.31
CA ARG A 41 -13.57 33.15 -10.79
C ARG A 41 -12.93 31.93 -10.13
N LEU A 42 -11.73 31.61 -10.53
CA LEU A 42 -10.92 30.53 -9.95
C LEU A 42 -9.93 31.05 -8.91
N LEU A 43 -9.51 32.33 -9.04
CA LEU A 43 -8.51 32.95 -8.16
C LEU A 43 -9.05 34.24 -7.54
N ASN A 44 -8.77 34.41 -6.24
CA ASN A 44 -8.90 35.68 -5.56
C ASN A 44 -7.61 36.49 -5.74
N ARG A 45 -7.71 37.66 -6.33
CA ARG A 45 -6.57 38.55 -6.58
C ARG A 45 -6.56 39.67 -5.51
N THR A 46 -5.57 39.62 -4.64
CA THR A 46 -5.20 40.80 -3.86
C THR A 46 -3.83 41.30 -4.31
N THR A 47 -3.52 42.53 -4.09
CA THR A 47 -2.25 43.13 -4.52
C THR A 47 -1.01 42.46 -3.90
N ARG A 48 -1.18 41.60 -2.90
CA ARG A 48 -0.09 40.95 -2.16
C ARG A 48 -0.10 39.44 -2.19
N ARG A 49 -1.23 38.78 -2.50
CA ARG A 49 -1.34 37.29 -2.50
C ARG A 49 -2.35 36.81 -3.53
N VAL A 50 -2.05 35.65 -4.10
CA VAL A 50 -2.98 34.88 -4.91
C VAL A 50 -3.49 33.75 -4.04
N SER A 51 -4.82 33.62 -3.90
CA SER A 51 -5.48 32.47 -3.25
C SER A 51 -6.51 31.88 -4.20
N VAL A 52 -6.75 30.59 -4.05
CA VAL A 52 -7.72 29.84 -4.85
C VAL A 52 -9.12 30.06 -4.27
N THR A 53 -10.15 30.18 -5.11
CA THR A 53 -11.56 30.12 -4.66
C THR A 53 -11.95 28.67 -4.41
N GLU A 54 -13.08 28.40 -3.73
CA GLU A 54 -13.61 27.05 -3.56
C GLU A 54 -13.81 26.34 -4.90
N VAL A 55 -14.44 27.01 -5.87
CA VAL A 55 -14.60 26.51 -7.26
C VAL A 55 -13.24 26.32 -7.93
N GLY A 56 -12.29 27.22 -7.67
CA GLY A 56 -10.92 27.13 -8.17
C GLY A 56 -10.18 25.91 -7.62
N GLN A 57 -10.41 25.53 -6.37
CA GLN A 57 -9.79 24.36 -5.75
C GLN A 57 -10.30 23.08 -6.40
N ASP A 58 -11.61 22.92 -6.57
CA ASP A 58 -12.19 21.76 -7.28
C ASP A 58 -11.69 21.69 -8.74
N TYR A 59 -11.65 22.83 -9.43
CA TYR A 59 -11.13 22.90 -10.78
C TYR A 59 -9.64 22.57 -10.85
N TYR A 60 -8.83 23.00 -9.88
CA TYR A 60 -7.40 22.67 -9.79
C TYR A 60 -7.19 21.16 -9.67
N GLU A 61 -7.93 20.50 -8.78
CA GLU A 61 -7.81 19.07 -8.55
C GLU A 61 -8.22 18.24 -9.77
N ARG A 62 -9.28 18.66 -10.47
CA ARG A 62 -9.69 18.04 -11.74
C ARG A 62 -8.69 18.29 -12.87
N THR A 63 -8.14 19.51 -12.93
CA THR A 63 -7.16 19.86 -13.95
C THR A 63 -5.87 19.07 -13.83
N LEU A 64 -5.40 18.84 -12.61
CA LEU A 64 -4.22 17.98 -12.39
C LEU A 64 -4.41 16.58 -12.94
N ARG A 65 -5.60 16.00 -12.75
CA ARG A 65 -5.92 14.68 -13.31
C ARG A 65 -5.91 14.69 -14.83
N ILE A 66 -6.58 15.69 -15.44
CA ILE A 66 -6.64 15.82 -16.91
C ILE A 66 -5.24 16.01 -17.51
N LEU A 67 -4.39 16.82 -16.89
CA LEU A 67 -3.02 17.03 -17.37
C LEU A 67 -2.18 15.75 -17.24
N ALA A 68 -2.33 15.01 -16.16
CA ALA A 68 -1.68 13.71 -15.99
C ALA A 68 -2.14 12.68 -17.04
N ASP A 69 -3.45 12.62 -17.32
CA ASP A 69 -4.03 11.75 -18.35
C ASP A 69 -3.56 12.16 -19.77
N MET A 70 -3.44 13.46 -20.03
CA MET A 70 -2.94 13.98 -21.31
C MET A 70 -1.46 13.65 -21.49
N GLU A 71 -0.62 13.86 -20.48
CA GLU A 71 0.78 13.45 -20.51
C GLU A 71 0.95 11.94 -20.66
N GLU A 72 0.04 11.15 -20.08
CA GLU A 72 0.01 9.70 -20.22
C GLU A 72 -0.39 9.29 -21.65
N ALA A 73 -1.38 9.97 -22.25
CA ALA A 73 -1.81 9.73 -23.62
C ALA A 73 -0.72 10.11 -24.64
N GLU A 74 -0.03 11.23 -24.44
CA GLU A 74 1.10 11.64 -25.27
C GLU A 74 2.28 10.66 -25.14
N ARG A 75 2.53 10.12 -23.94
CA ARG A 75 3.54 9.07 -23.71
C ARG A 75 3.17 7.74 -24.34
N ALA A 76 1.89 7.39 -24.37
CA ALA A 76 1.40 6.18 -25.03
C ALA A 76 1.43 6.24 -26.57
N ALA A 77 1.29 7.45 -27.14
CA ALA A 77 1.38 7.68 -28.58
C ALA A 77 2.84 7.71 -29.09
N GLY A 78 3.79 8.02 -28.21
CA GLY A 78 5.22 7.93 -28.51
C GLY A 78 5.78 6.58 -28.09
N ASP A 79 5.98 5.65 -29.01
CA ASP A 79 6.52 4.28 -28.85
C ASP A 79 7.92 4.20 -28.19
N LEU A 80 8.36 5.23 -27.48
CA LEU A 80 9.72 5.45 -27.04
C LEU A 80 9.96 5.47 -25.52
N GLN A 81 8.97 5.13 -24.66
CA GLN A 81 9.22 5.14 -23.20
C GLN A 81 8.91 3.82 -22.51
N THR A 82 9.84 2.87 -22.69
CA THR A 82 9.98 1.67 -21.87
C THR A 82 10.69 1.96 -20.54
N VAL A 83 11.28 3.13 -20.35
CA VAL A 83 12.06 3.47 -19.14
C VAL A 83 11.16 4.16 -18.11
N PRO A 84 10.97 3.57 -16.92
CA PRO A 84 10.19 4.18 -15.85
C PRO A 84 10.92 5.39 -15.27
N ARG A 85 10.15 6.50 -15.03
CA ARG A 85 10.68 7.75 -14.46
C ARG A 85 9.62 8.54 -13.70
N GLY A 86 10.05 9.46 -12.85
CA GLY A 86 9.18 10.36 -12.06
C GLY A 86 8.74 9.75 -10.73
N VAL A 87 7.79 10.39 -10.04
CA VAL A 87 7.35 10.01 -8.69
C VAL A 87 6.28 8.92 -8.76
N LEU A 88 6.51 7.80 -8.10
CA LEU A 88 5.57 6.71 -7.89
C LEU A 88 4.98 6.81 -6.48
N ARG A 89 3.68 7.07 -6.37
CA ARG A 89 2.97 7.20 -5.09
C ARG A 89 2.33 5.87 -4.71
N VAL A 90 2.84 5.26 -3.66
CA VAL A 90 2.42 3.93 -3.19
C VAL A 90 1.86 4.02 -1.79
N THR A 91 0.77 3.30 -1.52
CA THR A 91 0.29 3.09 -0.16
C THR A 91 0.23 1.61 0.19
N THR A 92 0.45 1.30 1.48
CA THR A 92 0.36 -0.06 2.01
C THR A 92 0.06 -0.01 3.51
N SER A 93 -0.19 -1.17 4.14
CA SER A 93 -0.29 -1.26 5.59
C SER A 93 1.07 -0.99 6.27
N VAL A 94 1.05 -0.52 7.52
CA VAL A 94 2.27 -0.19 8.28
C VAL A 94 3.21 -1.39 8.33
N SER A 95 2.73 -2.55 8.76
CA SER A 95 3.55 -3.77 8.86
C SER A 95 4.14 -4.22 7.52
N SER A 96 3.34 -4.17 6.43
CA SER A 96 3.81 -4.54 5.09
C SER A 96 4.83 -3.54 4.56
N GLY A 97 4.63 -2.26 4.81
CA GLY A 97 5.57 -1.21 4.40
C GLY A 97 6.93 -1.35 5.06
N THR A 98 6.92 -1.53 6.38
CA THR A 98 8.14 -1.61 7.16
C THR A 98 8.93 -2.88 6.89
N ARG A 99 8.26 -4.04 6.84
CA ARG A 99 8.93 -5.34 6.81
C ARG A 99 9.18 -5.89 5.40
N PHE A 100 8.40 -5.48 4.43
CA PHE A 100 8.49 -6.05 3.08
C PHE A 100 8.73 -4.98 2.01
N LEU A 101 7.91 -3.93 1.96
CA LEU A 101 7.94 -3.00 0.83
C LEU A 101 9.12 -2.04 0.90
N GLY A 102 9.51 -1.58 2.10
CA GLY A 102 10.66 -0.69 2.28
C GLY A 102 11.96 -1.30 1.73
N PRO A 103 12.38 -2.51 2.14
CA PRO A 103 13.52 -3.19 1.53
C PRO A 103 13.38 -3.40 0.02
N ALA A 104 12.19 -3.77 -0.46
CA ALA A 104 11.92 -3.96 -1.89
C ALA A 104 12.05 -2.65 -2.69
N ILE A 105 11.59 -1.52 -2.13
CA ILE A 105 11.74 -0.21 -2.76
C ILE A 105 13.22 0.18 -2.91
N ALA A 106 14.05 -0.10 -1.92
CA ALA A 106 15.49 0.19 -2.03
C ALA A 106 16.13 -0.54 -3.21
N GLU A 107 15.79 -1.83 -3.41
CA GLU A 107 16.26 -2.60 -4.57
C GLU A 107 15.69 -2.05 -5.89
N TYR A 108 14.40 -1.69 -5.91
CA TYR A 108 13.75 -1.12 -7.09
C TYR A 108 14.38 0.20 -7.52
N LEU A 109 14.66 1.10 -6.58
CA LEU A 109 15.29 2.39 -6.86
C LEU A 109 16.73 2.25 -7.39
N ALA A 110 17.43 1.21 -6.98
CA ALA A 110 18.76 0.89 -7.55
C ALA A 110 18.68 0.44 -9.02
N LEU A 111 17.58 -0.21 -9.42
CA LEU A 111 17.34 -0.63 -10.80
C LEU A 111 16.82 0.51 -11.69
N TYR A 112 16.11 1.48 -11.12
CA TYR A 112 15.43 2.56 -11.84
C TYR A 112 15.78 3.93 -11.24
N PRO A 113 16.96 4.48 -11.54
CA PRO A 113 17.48 5.71 -10.92
C PRO A 113 16.63 6.95 -11.21
N ASP A 114 15.86 6.95 -12.29
CA ASP A 114 14.98 8.07 -12.66
C ASP A 114 13.61 8.02 -11.99
N VAL A 115 13.36 7.01 -11.11
CA VAL A 115 12.14 6.90 -10.32
C VAL A 115 12.38 7.37 -8.90
N SER A 116 11.44 8.14 -8.37
CA SER A 116 11.31 8.42 -6.94
C SER A 116 10.06 7.74 -6.40
N VAL A 117 10.07 7.27 -5.16
CA VAL A 117 8.91 6.61 -4.54
C VAL A 117 8.46 7.41 -3.31
N GLU A 118 7.18 7.81 -3.30
CA GLU A 118 6.50 8.32 -2.11
C GLU A 118 5.69 7.18 -1.51
N LEU A 119 6.10 6.71 -0.32
CA LEU A 119 5.44 5.61 0.38
C LEU A 119 4.61 6.15 1.55
N SER A 120 3.30 5.90 1.52
CA SER A 120 2.38 6.20 2.63
C SER A 120 1.95 4.91 3.32
N LEU A 121 2.03 4.89 4.65
CA LEU A 121 1.67 3.75 5.49
C LEU A 121 0.35 4.03 6.20
N ASP A 122 -0.71 3.31 5.84
CA ASP A 122 -2.01 3.40 6.48
C ASP A 122 -2.69 2.03 6.48
N ASP A 123 -3.18 1.59 7.64
CA ASP A 123 -3.91 0.32 7.77
C ASP A 123 -5.37 0.43 7.32
N ARG A 124 -5.89 1.65 7.10
CA ARG A 124 -7.22 1.89 6.55
C ARG A 124 -7.24 1.67 5.04
N TYR A 125 -8.40 1.28 4.52
CA TYR A 125 -8.66 1.37 3.08
C TYR A 125 -8.95 2.83 2.73
N ILE A 126 -8.16 3.39 1.83
CA ILE A 126 -8.24 4.78 1.37
C ILE A 126 -8.67 4.83 -0.09
N ASP A 127 -9.33 5.91 -0.49
CA ASP A 127 -9.61 6.17 -1.90
C ASP A 127 -8.33 6.59 -2.62
N LEU A 128 -7.87 5.73 -3.55
CA LEU A 128 -6.62 5.96 -4.28
C LEU A 128 -6.72 7.14 -5.24
N VAL A 129 -7.91 7.37 -5.80
CA VAL A 129 -8.14 8.45 -6.77
C VAL A 129 -8.18 9.79 -6.05
N GLU A 130 -8.95 9.89 -4.97
CA GLU A 130 -9.05 11.11 -4.18
C GLU A 130 -7.70 11.51 -3.58
N GLN A 131 -6.96 10.54 -3.04
CA GLN A 131 -5.67 10.78 -2.39
C GLN A 131 -4.47 10.73 -3.34
N ARG A 132 -4.70 10.57 -4.66
CA ARG A 132 -3.67 10.63 -5.71
C ARG A 132 -2.56 9.57 -5.58
N PHE A 133 -2.92 8.37 -5.17
CA PHE A 133 -1.99 7.25 -5.21
C PHE A 133 -2.00 6.57 -6.57
N ASP A 134 -0.81 6.23 -7.08
CA ASP A 134 -0.66 5.42 -8.30
C ASP A 134 -0.98 3.94 -8.02
N LEU A 135 -0.71 3.49 -6.77
CA LEU A 135 -0.75 2.08 -6.41
C LEU A 135 -0.98 1.87 -4.91
N ALA A 136 -1.78 0.86 -4.57
CA ALA A 136 -1.81 0.27 -3.23
C ALA A 136 -1.37 -1.19 -3.26
N ILE A 137 -0.55 -1.61 -2.27
CA ILE A 137 -0.29 -3.03 -2.01
C ILE A 137 -1.08 -3.42 -0.78
N ARG A 138 -2.03 -4.36 -0.94
CA ARG A 138 -2.96 -4.73 0.13
C ARG A 138 -3.08 -6.24 0.28
N ALA A 139 -3.03 -6.72 1.53
CA ALA A 139 -3.34 -8.08 1.88
C ALA A 139 -4.80 -8.18 2.33
N GLY A 140 -5.50 -9.21 1.87
CA GLY A 140 -6.90 -9.48 2.21
C GLY A 140 -7.83 -9.44 1.02
N HIS A 141 -9.11 -9.68 1.30
CA HIS A 141 -10.16 -9.63 0.29
C HIS A 141 -10.51 -8.17 0.01
N LEU A 142 -10.52 -7.81 -1.26
CA LEU A 142 -10.90 -6.49 -1.72
C LEU A 142 -12.43 -6.42 -1.82
N ALA A 143 -13.01 -5.30 -1.41
CA ALA A 143 -14.41 -5.00 -1.73
C ALA A 143 -14.55 -4.69 -3.23
N ASP A 144 -15.75 -4.89 -3.76
CA ASP A 144 -16.06 -4.50 -5.14
C ASP A 144 -15.81 -3.01 -5.34
N SER A 145 -15.00 -2.67 -6.33
CA SER A 145 -14.62 -1.30 -6.65
C SER A 145 -14.32 -1.16 -8.14
N SER A 146 -14.27 0.09 -8.63
CA SER A 146 -13.83 0.41 -9.99
C SER A 146 -12.32 0.28 -10.19
N LEU A 147 -11.58 -0.13 -9.16
CA LEU A 147 -10.12 -0.28 -9.21
C LEU A 147 -9.73 -1.61 -9.85
N ILE A 148 -8.56 -1.63 -10.49
CA ILE A 148 -7.96 -2.87 -10.97
C ILE A 148 -7.19 -3.52 -9.83
N ALA A 149 -7.37 -4.84 -9.66
CA ALA A 149 -6.63 -5.63 -8.71
C ALA A 149 -5.83 -6.72 -9.44
N ARG A 150 -4.50 -6.71 -9.27
CA ARG A 150 -3.62 -7.76 -9.73
C ARG A 150 -3.08 -8.53 -8.53
N LYS A 151 -3.37 -9.84 -8.47
CA LYS A 151 -2.83 -10.70 -7.42
C LYS A 151 -1.31 -10.84 -7.57
N LEU A 152 -0.58 -10.58 -6.50
CA LEU A 152 0.88 -10.71 -6.40
C LEU A 152 1.30 -12.02 -5.75
N GLY A 153 0.46 -12.53 -4.85
CA GLY A 153 0.74 -13.75 -4.11
C GLY A 153 -0.24 -13.94 -2.95
N SER A 154 0.16 -14.69 -1.94
CA SER A 154 -0.60 -14.83 -0.70
C SER A 154 0.32 -14.86 0.51
N VAL A 155 -0.19 -14.42 1.65
CA VAL A 155 0.48 -14.52 2.94
C VAL A 155 -0.36 -15.39 3.87
N GLY A 156 0.27 -16.38 4.50
CA GLY A 156 -0.34 -17.15 5.56
C GLY A 156 -0.40 -16.35 6.85
N SER A 157 -1.30 -16.72 7.74
CA SER A 157 -1.32 -16.24 9.10
C SER A 157 -0.76 -17.29 10.07
N VAL A 158 -0.47 -16.87 11.29
CA VAL A 158 -0.04 -17.74 12.39
C VAL A 158 -0.79 -17.36 13.66
N LEU A 159 -1.26 -18.38 14.36
CA LEU A 159 -1.79 -18.26 15.71
C LEU A 159 -0.66 -18.47 16.69
N CYS A 160 -0.42 -17.51 17.57
CA CYS A 160 0.69 -17.60 18.54
C CYS A 160 0.39 -16.86 19.85
N ALA A 161 1.17 -17.19 20.86
CA ALA A 161 1.19 -16.54 22.17
C ALA A 161 2.59 -16.69 22.78
N SER A 162 2.89 -15.91 23.83
CA SER A 162 4.13 -16.08 24.59
C SER A 162 4.11 -17.35 25.44
N PRO A 163 5.28 -17.96 25.74
CA PRO A 163 5.39 -19.08 26.66
C PRO A 163 4.77 -18.79 28.03
N ALA A 164 5.05 -17.63 28.61
CA ALA A 164 4.54 -17.24 29.93
C ALA A 164 3.00 -17.14 29.96
N TYR A 165 2.38 -16.63 28.91
CA TYR A 165 0.92 -16.65 28.82
C TYR A 165 0.37 -18.08 28.81
N LEU A 166 1.01 -19.00 28.09
CA LEU A 166 0.57 -20.40 27.99
C LEU A 166 0.76 -21.18 29.29
N GLU A 167 1.82 -20.90 30.04
CA GLU A 167 2.01 -21.45 31.36
C GLU A 167 0.89 -21.03 32.32
N ALA A 168 0.45 -19.77 32.26
CA ALA A 168 -0.61 -19.24 33.10
C ALA A 168 -2.04 -19.66 32.69
N LYS A 169 -2.26 -19.97 31.41
CA LYS A 169 -3.62 -20.15 30.82
C LYS A 169 -3.85 -21.48 30.13
N CYS A 170 -2.90 -22.40 30.17
CA CYS A 170 -2.84 -23.63 29.39
C CYS A 170 -2.69 -23.43 27.89
N ILE A 171 -2.31 -24.50 27.20
CA ILE A 171 -2.13 -24.48 25.73
C ILE A 171 -3.43 -24.93 25.07
N PRO A 172 -4.03 -24.13 24.17
CA PRO A 172 -5.20 -24.55 23.41
C PRO A 172 -4.83 -25.72 22.48
N ARG A 173 -5.61 -26.79 22.48
CA ARG A 173 -5.43 -27.98 21.64
C ARG A 173 -6.36 -27.99 20.45
N THR A 174 -7.48 -27.31 20.55
CA THR A 174 -8.49 -27.20 19.48
C THR A 174 -8.89 -25.73 19.29
N PRO A 175 -9.42 -25.33 18.13
CA PRO A 175 -9.95 -23.98 17.94
C PRO A 175 -11.00 -23.57 18.97
N ARG A 176 -11.81 -24.50 19.48
CA ARG A 176 -12.84 -24.24 20.50
C ARG A 176 -12.27 -23.76 21.82
N ASP A 177 -11.05 -24.18 22.16
CA ASP A 177 -10.39 -23.76 23.40
C ASP A 177 -10.10 -22.26 23.40
N LEU A 178 -9.98 -21.62 22.24
CA LEU A 178 -9.75 -20.18 22.09
C LEU A 178 -10.87 -19.33 22.70
N ALA A 179 -12.07 -19.87 22.84
CA ALA A 179 -13.17 -19.20 23.53
C ALA A 179 -12.87 -18.90 25.02
N ARG A 180 -11.89 -19.59 25.62
CA ARG A 180 -11.43 -19.40 27.00
C ARG A 180 -10.18 -18.53 27.11
N HIS A 181 -9.63 -18.10 25.98
CA HIS A 181 -8.42 -17.27 25.94
C HIS A 181 -8.75 -15.81 25.67
N ASN A 182 -7.88 -14.91 26.14
CA ASN A 182 -7.91 -13.52 25.73
C ASN A 182 -7.34 -13.39 24.32
N CYS A 183 -8.21 -13.27 23.33
CA CYS A 183 -7.81 -13.14 21.93
C CYS A 183 -7.60 -11.67 21.58
N LEU A 184 -6.44 -11.33 21.04
CA LEU A 184 -6.09 -9.98 20.58
C LEU A 184 -6.65 -9.79 19.18
N VAL A 185 -7.63 -8.88 19.00
CA VAL A 185 -8.49 -8.83 17.84
C VAL A 185 -8.05 -7.74 16.86
N TYR A 186 -7.90 -8.10 15.58
CA TYR A 186 -7.66 -7.16 14.50
C TYR A 186 -8.98 -6.57 13.98
N THR A 187 -9.12 -5.22 14.03
CA THR A 187 -10.41 -4.56 13.78
C THR A 187 -10.81 -4.47 12.30
N HIS A 188 -9.88 -4.55 11.35
CA HIS A 188 -10.18 -4.51 9.92
C HIS A 188 -10.51 -5.89 9.31
N ALA A 189 -10.58 -6.95 10.13
CA ALA A 189 -11.06 -8.24 9.66
C ALA A 189 -12.56 -8.21 9.36
N THR A 190 -12.98 -8.78 8.25
CA THR A 190 -14.39 -8.80 7.79
C THR A 190 -15.35 -9.41 8.83
N ARG A 191 -14.86 -10.31 9.68
CA ARG A 191 -15.59 -10.92 10.81
C ARG A 191 -14.69 -10.92 12.02
N GLN A 192 -14.60 -9.80 12.69
CA GLN A 192 -13.68 -9.53 13.79
C GLN A 192 -13.68 -10.59 14.91
N ASN A 193 -14.86 -11.16 15.20
CA ASN A 193 -15.06 -12.06 16.33
C ASN A 193 -15.13 -13.54 15.94
N VAL A 194 -14.75 -13.91 14.70
CA VAL A 194 -14.79 -15.30 14.26
C VAL A 194 -13.50 -15.64 13.53
N TRP A 195 -12.72 -16.53 14.14
CA TRP A 195 -11.55 -17.11 13.48
C TRP A 195 -11.92 -18.45 12.86
N ARG A 196 -11.36 -18.74 11.68
CA ARG A 196 -11.57 -19.96 10.93
C ARG A 196 -10.28 -20.75 10.84
N PHE A 197 -10.40 -22.05 10.98
CA PHE A 197 -9.31 -23.00 10.91
C PHE A 197 -9.72 -24.17 10.06
N THR A 198 -8.79 -24.75 9.32
CA THR A 198 -9.01 -25.99 8.56
C THR A 198 -8.11 -27.06 9.16
N HIS A 199 -8.69 -28.14 9.66
CA HIS A 199 -7.88 -29.27 10.14
C HIS A 199 -7.15 -29.93 8.97
N LYS A 200 -5.98 -30.48 9.20
CA LYS A 200 -5.18 -31.17 8.16
C LYS A 200 -5.95 -32.28 7.45
N ASP A 201 -6.89 -32.91 8.14
CA ASP A 201 -7.76 -33.95 7.59
C ASP A 201 -8.98 -33.39 6.83
N GLY A 202 -9.09 -32.07 6.66
CA GLY A 202 -10.07 -31.41 5.82
C GLY A 202 -11.32 -30.84 6.51
N GLY A 203 -11.42 -30.90 7.84
CA GLY A 203 -12.54 -30.33 8.60
C GLY A 203 -12.37 -28.80 8.81
N GLU A 204 -13.37 -28.00 8.46
CA GLU A 204 -13.39 -26.58 8.79
C GLU A 204 -14.04 -26.31 10.15
N GLU A 205 -13.39 -25.50 10.97
CA GLU A 205 -13.90 -25.04 12.26
C GLU A 205 -13.92 -23.51 12.31
N ALA A 206 -15.05 -22.94 12.70
CA ALA A 206 -15.19 -21.52 12.98
C ALA A 206 -15.45 -21.32 14.48
N VAL A 207 -14.59 -20.57 15.14
CA VAL A 207 -14.71 -20.28 16.57
C VAL A 207 -14.98 -18.83 16.81
N ARG A 208 -15.99 -18.54 17.65
CA ARG A 208 -16.23 -17.18 18.14
C ARG A 208 -15.20 -16.89 19.23
N ILE A 209 -14.42 -15.86 19.01
CA ILE A 209 -13.39 -15.41 19.95
C ILE A 209 -13.84 -14.14 20.66
N SER A 210 -13.24 -13.89 21.83
CA SER A 210 -13.40 -12.67 22.58
C SER A 210 -12.07 -12.20 23.16
N GLY A 211 -11.96 -10.92 23.42
CA GLY A 211 -10.75 -10.36 23.99
C GLY A 211 -10.95 -8.94 24.49
N ARG A 212 -10.03 -8.50 25.33
CA ARG A 212 -10.07 -7.19 26.01
C ARG A 212 -9.36 -6.09 25.22
N PHE A 213 -8.73 -6.44 24.10
CA PHE A 213 -7.97 -5.51 23.28
C PHE A 213 -8.24 -5.71 21.79
N LEU A 214 -8.55 -4.61 21.13
CA LEU A 214 -8.78 -4.54 19.71
C LEU A 214 -7.87 -3.46 19.10
N ALA A 215 -7.23 -3.75 17.97
CA ALA A 215 -6.43 -2.78 17.24
C ALA A 215 -6.51 -3.01 15.74
N ASN A 216 -6.24 -1.95 14.98
CA ASN A 216 -6.16 -1.99 13.53
C ASN A 216 -4.75 -2.25 12.99
N ASN A 217 -3.79 -2.55 13.86
CA ASN A 217 -2.40 -2.78 13.49
C ASN A 217 -1.87 -4.08 14.07
N GLY A 218 -1.26 -4.92 13.22
CA GLY A 218 -0.76 -6.25 13.60
C GLY A 218 0.47 -6.21 14.51
N ASP A 219 1.36 -5.22 14.34
CA ASP A 219 2.56 -5.09 15.19
C ASP A 219 2.19 -4.72 16.63
N VAL A 220 1.14 -3.89 16.80
CA VAL A 220 0.61 -3.58 18.13
C VAL A 220 0.03 -4.82 18.81
N LEU A 221 -0.75 -5.63 18.07
CA LEU A 221 -1.29 -6.89 18.61
C LEU A 221 -0.17 -7.87 18.99
N LEU A 222 0.86 -7.99 18.13
CA LEU A 222 2.03 -8.82 18.40
C LEU A 222 2.78 -8.35 19.65
N SER A 223 2.96 -7.03 19.81
CA SER A 223 3.65 -6.46 20.98
C SER A 223 2.95 -6.81 22.31
N LEU A 224 1.61 -6.86 22.29
CA LEU A 224 0.81 -7.31 23.44
C LEU A 224 0.95 -8.81 23.70
N ALA A 225 0.98 -9.63 22.64
CA ALA A 225 1.22 -11.07 22.79
C ALA A 225 2.59 -11.36 23.40
N LEU A 226 3.63 -10.58 23.03
CA LEU A 226 4.98 -10.64 23.62
C LEU A 226 5.04 -10.17 25.09
N LYS A 227 4.01 -9.49 25.57
CA LYS A 227 3.83 -9.05 26.97
C LYS A 227 2.78 -9.89 27.72
N ASP A 228 2.62 -11.13 27.29
CA ASP A 228 1.78 -12.13 27.95
C ASP A 228 0.28 -11.74 28.03
N ALA A 229 -0.17 -10.85 27.13
CA ALA A 229 -1.53 -10.33 27.20
C ALA A 229 -2.57 -11.25 26.55
N GLY A 230 -2.18 -12.19 25.69
CA GLY A 230 -3.14 -13.06 25.03
C GLY A 230 -2.62 -13.81 23.82
N VAL A 231 -3.57 -14.42 23.12
CA VAL A 231 -3.36 -15.13 21.85
C VAL A 231 -3.62 -14.19 20.68
N VAL A 232 -2.77 -14.24 19.67
CA VAL A 232 -2.89 -13.40 18.48
C VAL A 232 -2.89 -14.23 17.20
N LEU A 233 -3.73 -13.84 16.23
CA LEU A 233 -3.70 -14.34 14.84
C LEU A 233 -3.24 -13.19 13.93
N VAL A 234 -2.03 -13.31 13.40
CA VAL A 234 -1.40 -12.27 12.56
C VAL A 234 -0.78 -12.87 11.31
N PRO A 235 -0.54 -12.07 10.25
CA PRO A 235 0.28 -12.50 9.13
C PRO A 235 1.62 -13.06 9.62
N GLN A 236 2.01 -14.22 9.11
CA GLN A 236 3.19 -14.95 9.59
C GLN A 236 4.46 -14.11 9.55
N PHE A 237 4.68 -13.30 8.51
CA PHE A 237 5.88 -12.48 8.37
C PHE A 237 6.04 -11.43 9.49
N ILE A 238 4.97 -11.09 10.22
CA ILE A 238 5.02 -10.19 11.37
C ILE A 238 5.64 -10.92 12.59
N ALA A 239 5.32 -12.18 12.78
CA ALA A 239 5.72 -12.99 13.94
C ALA A 239 6.98 -13.83 13.73
N ASP A 240 7.47 -14.00 12.49
CA ASP A 240 8.54 -14.94 12.13
C ASP A 240 9.81 -14.77 12.98
N SER A 241 10.24 -13.55 13.28
CA SER A 241 11.44 -13.29 14.09
C SER A 241 11.25 -13.74 15.55
N ASP A 242 10.05 -13.52 16.11
CA ASP A 242 9.74 -13.85 17.51
C ASP A 242 9.49 -15.34 17.69
N LEU A 243 8.91 -15.99 16.69
CA LEU A 243 8.75 -17.45 16.65
C LEU A 243 10.11 -18.15 16.58
N ARG A 244 11.02 -17.69 15.70
CA ARG A 244 12.38 -18.25 15.61
C ARG A 244 13.20 -18.04 16.88
N ALA A 245 13.01 -16.91 17.55
CA ALA A 245 13.66 -16.60 18.80
C ALA A 245 13.02 -17.27 20.03
N GLY A 246 11.94 -18.03 19.86
CA GLY A 246 11.23 -18.68 20.96
C GLY A 246 10.47 -17.72 21.89
N ARG A 247 10.37 -16.44 21.54
CA ARG A 247 9.58 -15.47 22.33
C ARG A 247 8.07 -15.67 22.16
N LEU A 248 7.68 -16.27 21.04
CA LEU A 248 6.32 -16.72 20.76
C LEU A 248 6.32 -18.20 20.40
N VAL A 249 5.23 -18.88 20.69
CA VAL A 249 4.99 -20.29 20.36
C VAL A 249 3.82 -20.36 19.40
N ARG A 250 3.97 -21.10 18.30
CA ARG A 250 2.89 -21.40 17.37
C ARG A 250 1.87 -22.32 18.04
N LEU A 251 0.61 -22.00 17.90
CA LEU A 251 -0.51 -22.76 18.47
C LEU A 251 -1.27 -23.50 17.35
N LEU A 252 -1.98 -24.56 17.74
CA LEU A 252 -2.80 -25.38 16.86
C LEU A 252 -2.03 -25.87 15.61
N PRO A 253 -0.92 -26.62 15.77
CA PRO A 253 -0.06 -27.00 14.64
C PRO A 253 -0.74 -27.93 13.62
N ASP A 254 -1.85 -28.59 14.02
CA ASP A 254 -2.63 -29.47 13.14
C ASP A 254 -3.72 -28.73 12.37
N TYR A 255 -3.83 -27.42 12.57
CA TYR A 255 -4.80 -26.58 11.89
C TYR A 255 -4.10 -25.55 11.00
N GLU A 256 -4.61 -25.44 9.78
CA GLU A 256 -4.24 -24.38 8.87
C GLU A 256 -5.01 -23.12 9.23
N THR A 257 -4.32 -21.99 9.21
CA THR A 257 -4.88 -20.65 9.41
C THR A 257 -5.18 -19.98 8.08
N PRO A 258 -6.05 -18.97 8.04
CA PRO A 258 -6.41 -18.27 6.81
C PRO A 258 -5.19 -17.76 6.05
N GLN A 259 -5.23 -17.91 4.73
CA GLN A 259 -4.30 -17.27 3.81
C GLN A 259 -4.98 -16.04 3.18
N PHE A 260 -4.25 -14.94 3.11
CA PHE A 260 -4.75 -13.70 2.54
C PHE A 260 -4.07 -13.42 1.20
N PRO A 261 -4.85 -13.19 0.12
CA PRO A 261 -4.27 -12.74 -1.14
C PRO A 261 -3.60 -11.38 -0.94
N VAL A 262 -2.44 -11.19 -1.54
CA VAL A 262 -1.78 -9.89 -1.62
C VAL A 262 -1.98 -9.36 -3.02
N ASN A 263 -2.52 -8.16 -3.12
CA ASN A 263 -2.90 -7.56 -4.38
C ASN A 263 -2.21 -6.20 -4.57
N ALA A 264 -1.81 -5.93 -5.80
CA ALA A 264 -1.56 -4.60 -6.31
C ALA A 264 -2.90 -4.03 -6.79
N VAL A 265 -3.31 -2.91 -6.21
CA VAL A 265 -4.59 -2.25 -6.51
C VAL A 265 -4.30 -0.86 -7.05
N TYR A 266 -4.85 -0.51 -8.19
CA TYR A 266 -4.59 0.77 -8.85
C TYR A 266 -5.83 1.25 -9.61
N PRO A 267 -5.95 2.58 -9.85
CA PRO A 267 -7.05 3.14 -10.60
C PRO A 267 -7.17 2.53 -12.00
N HIS A 268 -8.41 2.34 -12.47
CA HIS A 268 -8.66 1.94 -13.84
C HIS A 268 -8.16 3.05 -14.77
N SER A 269 -7.12 2.77 -15.54
CA SER A 269 -6.64 3.60 -16.62
C SER A 269 -6.48 2.75 -17.86
N ARG A 270 -6.76 3.32 -19.03
CA ARG A 270 -6.53 2.66 -20.33
C ARG A 270 -5.04 2.32 -20.50
N TYR A 271 -4.17 3.09 -19.84
CA TYR A 271 -2.73 2.93 -19.91
C TYR A 271 -2.11 3.05 -18.51
N VAL A 272 -1.56 1.97 -18.01
CA VAL A 272 -0.79 1.95 -16.75
C VAL A 272 0.60 2.49 -17.01
N SER A 273 1.05 3.49 -16.24
CA SER A 273 2.36 4.12 -16.44
C SER A 273 3.51 3.10 -16.31
N ALA A 274 4.62 3.35 -17.03
CA ALA A 274 5.78 2.45 -16.98
C ALA A 274 6.30 2.24 -15.56
N LYS A 275 6.39 3.30 -14.74
CA LYS A 275 6.81 3.22 -13.33
C LYS A 275 5.91 2.31 -12.51
N THR A 276 4.58 2.40 -12.68
CA THR A 276 3.61 1.57 -11.96
C THR A 276 3.68 0.12 -12.43
N ARG A 277 3.73 -0.12 -13.73
CA ARG A 277 3.82 -1.47 -14.30
C ARG A 277 5.10 -2.19 -13.88
N THR A 278 6.27 -1.56 -14.06
CA THR A 278 7.56 -2.16 -13.69
C THR A 278 7.67 -2.41 -12.18
N PHE A 279 7.09 -1.53 -11.36
CA PHE A 279 7.05 -1.75 -9.92
C PHE A 279 6.17 -2.94 -9.54
N ILE A 280 4.97 -3.05 -10.13
CA ILE A 280 4.08 -4.21 -9.91
C ILE A 280 4.77 -5.50 -10.32
N ASP A 281 5.43 -5.53 -11.49
CA ASP A 281 6.14 -6.71 -11.99
C ASP A 281 7.32 -7.07 -11.09
N PHE A 282 8.08 -6.07 -10.62
CA PHE A 282 9.19 -6.26 -9.67
C PHE A 282 8.70 -6.88 -8.35
N ILE A 283 7.62 -6.34 -7.77
CA ILE A 283 7.06 -6.86 -6.52
C ILE A 283 6.48 -8.27 -6.72
N ALA A 284 5.80 -8.54 -7.84
CA ALA A 284 5.30 -9.87 -8.16
C ALA A 284 6.43 -10.93 -8.22
N ALA A 285 7.51 -10.61 -8.94
CA ALA A 285 8.68 -11.50 -9.04
C ALA A 285 9.33 -11.76 -7.66
N ARG A 286 9.37 -10.74 -6.78
CA ARG A 286 9.89 -10.87 -5.42
C ARG A 286 8.99 -11.78 -4.56
N PHE A 287 7.67 -11.66 -4.67
CA PHE A 287 6.73 -12.57 -4.01
C PHE A 287 6.90 -14.02 -4.48
N GLU A 288 6.99 -14.26 -5.77
CA GLU A 288 7.20 -15.60 -6.32
C GLU A 288 8.50 -16.23 -5.80
N ARG A 289 9.60 -15.45 -5.77
CA ARG A 289 10.88 -15.91 -5.25
C ARG A 289 10.77 -16.32 -3.78
N SER A 290 10.15 -15.47 -2.95
CA SER A 290 9.93 -15.74 -1.53
C SER A 290 9.09 -17.01 -1.31
N GLN A 291 8.05 -17.22 -2.12
CA GLN A 291 7.21 -18.43 -2.02
C GLN A 291 7.96 -19.70 -2.47
N ARG A 292 8.80 -19.63 -3.51
CA ARG A 292 9.63 -20.78 -3.95
C ARG A 292 10.63 -21.19 -2.87
N LEU A 293 11.29 -20.23 -2.22
CA LEU A 293 12.22 -20.50 -1.12
C LEU A 293 11.52 -21.21 0.06
N LYS A 294 10.33 -20.74 0.44
CA LYS A 294 9.52 -21.40 1.49
C LYS A 294 9.10 -22.84 1.13
N ARG A 295 8.77 -23.11 -0.13
CA ARG A 295 8.39 -24.44 -0.62
C ARG A 295 9.56 -25.42 -0.65
N ASN A 296 10.76 -24.95 -0.94
CA ASN A 296 11.96 -25.77 -1.07
C ASN A 296 12.67 -26.03 0.27
N GLY A 297 12.07 -25.65 1.42
CA GLY A 297 12.64 -25.92 2.75
C GLY A 297 13.92 -25.14 3.07
N ALA A 298 14.39 -24.28 2.19
CA ALA A 298 15.49 -23.38 2.45
C ALA A 298 15.01 -22.26 3.40
N GLY A 299 15.46 -22.31 4.64
CA GLY A 299 15.18 -21.27 5.63
C GLY A 299 15.53 -19.89 5.08
N THR A 300 14.71 -18.93 5.42
CA THR A 300 14.79 -17.51 5.02
C THR A 300 16.03 -16.84 5.62
N ASP A 301 17.19 -17.06 5.04
CA ASP A 301 18.42 -16.37 5.44
C ASP A 301 19.12 -15.68 4.23
N ASP A 302 18.40 -15.39 3.15
CA ASP A 302 18.99 -14.77 1.95
C ASP A 302 18.27 -13.45 1.54
N ASP A 303 18.06 -12.55 2.51
CA ASP A 303 17.65 -11.16 2.22
C ASP A 303 18.84 -10.25 1.87
N ALA A 304 20.07 -10.80 1.68
CA ALA A 304 21.31 -10.04 1.62
C ALA A 304 22.03 -10.04 0.27
N ARG A 305 21.45 -10.52 -0.85
CA ARG A 305 22.14 -10.40 -2.17
C ARG A 305 21.22 -9.79 -3.23
N PRO A 306 21.68 -8.70 -3.87
CA PRO A 306 20.97 -8.11 -5.01
C PRO A 306 21.00 -9.05 -6.22
N PRO A 307 19.97 -9.07 -7.06
CA PRO A 307 19.95 -9.85 -8.29
C PRO A 307 20.98 -9.31 -9.27
N LEU A 308 21.63 -10.23 -9.98
CA LEU A 308 22.49 -9.89 -11.11
C LEU A 308 21.70 -9.10 -12.17
N PRO A 309 22.31 -8.09 -12.82
CA PRO A 309 21.61 -7.22 -13.75
C PRO A 309 21.15 -8.01 -14.98
N LEU A 310 19.86 -7.90 -15.28
CA LEU A 310 19.33 -8.23 -16.60
C LEU A 310 19.99 -7.27 -17.59
N ARG A 311 20.86 -7.79 -18.46
CA ARG A 311 21.47 -7.02 -19.54
C ARG A 311 20.38 -6.38 -20.38
N ALA A 312 20.49 -5.06 -20.54
CA ALA A 312 19.74 -4.34 -21.55
C ALA A 312 20.03 -4.99 -22.91
N VAL A 313 18.98 -5.43 -23.57
CA VAL A 313 19.07 -5.81 -24.99
C VAL A 313 19.13 -4.53 -25.77
N SER A 314 20.20 -4.41 -26.54
CA SER A 314 20.52 -3.32 -27.49
C SER A 314 19.43 -3.11 -28.50
#